data_a5a33e2101f5e1eb5a2c87a73356fc88
#
_entry.id   a5a33e2101f5e1eb5a2c87a73356fc88
#
_cell.length_a   1.000
_cell.length_b   1.000
_cell.length_c   1.000
_cell.angle_alpha   90.00
_cell.angle_beta   90.00
_cell.angle_gamma   90.00
#
_symmetry.space_group_name_H-M   'P 1'
#
loop_
_entity.id
_entity.type
_entity.pdbx_description
1 polymer ?
#
loop_
_entity_poly.entity_id
_entity_poly.type
_entity_poly.pdbx_seq_one_letter_code
_entity_poly.pdbx_strand_id
1 'polypeptide(L)'
;VRLLTQRRARVHVLGLRQAAPLASHMALYLNLCLPGVRAMTASGPLFLEDQLLWLDEQDVLLAFTFRRYSVAAAMAVTVFRERGGKVVLVTDSAAAPAAAQAHHVLLARTSSASPFDSHVAALSICNALLAAVALRRKKELAATLERGEALWDAQWIHPPAR
;
A
#
# COMPACT_ATOMS: atom_id res chain seq x y z
N VAL A 1 -2.06 7.31 -8.70
CA VAL A 1 -3.10 8.01 -7.94
C VAL A 1 -4.49 7.69 -8.48
N ARG A 2 -4.75 7.86 -9.80
CA ARG A 2 -6.09 7.66 -10.38
C ARG A 2 -6.69 6.30 -10.00
N LEU A 3 -5.95 5.20 -10.11
CA LEU A 3 -6.40 3.86 -9.74
C LEU A 3 -6.81 3.77 -8.26
N LEU A 4 -5.97 4.28 -7.36
CA LEU A 4 -6.21 4.26 -5.91
C LEU A 4 -7.44 5.09 -5.49
N THR A 5 -7.82 6.10 -6.28
CA THR A 5 -8.91 7.03 -5.96
C THR A 5 -10.16 6.82 -6.79
N GLN A 6 -10.28 5.71 -7.53
CA GLN A 6 -11.49 5.37 -8.28
C GLN A 6 -12.69 5.18 -7.33
N ARG A 7 -13.86 5.51 -7.83
CA ARG A 7 -15.11 5.26 -7.08
C ARG A 7 -15.28 3.76 -6.87
N ARG A 8 -15.51 3.33 -5.65
CA ARG A 8 -15.64 1.93 -5.20
C ARG A 8 -14.34 1.12 -5.24
N ALA A 9 -13.18 1.73 -5.50
CA ALA A 9 -11.92 0.98 -5.41
C ALA A 9 -11.72 0.45 -3.98
N ARG A 10 -11.43 -0.83 -3.87
CA ARG A 10 -10.97 -1.47 -2.62
C ARG A 10 -9.45 -1.56 -2.70
N VAL A 11 -8.78 -0.80 -1.87
CA VAL A 11 -7.32 -0.69 -1.92
C VAL A 11 -6.68 -1.69 -0.97
N HIS A 12 -5.81 -2.53 -1.52
CA HIS A 12 -4.99 -3.48 -0.79
C HIS A 12 -3.53 -3.03 -0.87
N VAL A 13 -2.82 -3.12 0.23
CA VAL A 13 -1.40 -2.76 0.30
C VAL A 13 -0.60 -3.97 0.71
N LEU A 14 0.32 -4.42 -0.13
CA LEU A 14 1.13 -5.60 0.08
C LEU A 14 2.62 -5.24 0.13
N GLY A 15 3.27 -5.65 1.18
CA GLY A 15 4.73 -5.68 1.28
C GLY A 15 5.13 -6.79 2.24
N LEU A 16 5.99 -7.68 1.79
CA LEU A 16 6.44 -8.82 2.58
C LEU A 16 7.89 -8.63 3.03
N ARG A 17 8.23 -9.21 4.19
CA ARG A 17 9.58 -9.16 4.77
C ARG A 17 10.07 -7.70 4.91
N GLN A 18 11.18 -7.35 4.28
CA GLN A 18 11.77 -6.01 4.34
C GLN A 18 10.88 -4.89 3.77
N ALA A 19 9.92 -5.23 2.90
CA ALA A 19 8.97 -4.27 2.36
C ALA A 19 7.72 -4.08 3.25
N ALA A 20 7.52 -4.90 4.28
CA ALA A 20 6.35 -4.83 5.16
C ALA A 20 6.22 -3.47 5.88
N PRO A 21 7.28 -2.81 6.37
CA PRO A 21 7.15 -1.49 6.98
C PRO A 21 6.60 -0.42 6.03
N LEU A 22 6.99 -0.46 4.74
CA LEU A 22 6.46 0.47 3.72
C LEU A 22 4.96 0.22 3.47
N ALA A 23 4.56 -1.04 3.39
CA ALA A 23 3.16 -1.41 3.21
C ALA A 23 2.30 -0.98 4.41
N SER A 24 2.78 -1.20 5.63
CA SER A 24 2.10 -0.77 6.86
C SER A 24 1.96 0.75 6.92
N HIS A 25 3.04 1.49 6.62
CA HIS A 25 3.03 2.95 6.53
C HIS A 25 1.99 3.45 5.52
N MET A 26 1.99 2.88 4.31
CA MET A 26 1.04 3.27 3.28
C MET A 26 -0.40 2.91 3.64
N ALA A 27 -0.66 1.73 4.20
CA ALA A 27 -1.99 1.33 4.61
C ALA A 27 -2.55 2.25 5.69
N LEU A 28 -1.73 2.60 6.69
CA LEU A 28 -2.10 3.52 7.77
C LEU A 28 -2.59 4.87 7.22
N TYR A 29 -1.78 5.55 6.41
CA TYR A 29 -2.11 6.89 5.93
C TYR A 29 -3.15 6.88 4.81
N LEU A 30 -3.16 5.89 3.93
CA LEU A 30 -4.21 5.74 2.93
C LEU A 30 -5.58 5.53 3.57
N ASN A 31 -5.66 4.83 4.71
CA ASN A 31 -6.91 4.62 5.43
C ASN A 31 -7.53 5.92 5.98
N LEU A 32 -6.75 6.97 6.16
CA LEU A 32 -7.27 8.31 6.48
C LEU A 32 -7.95 8.98 5.28
N CYS A 33 -7.50 8.66 4.06
CA CYS A 33 -7.98 9.26 2.83
C CYS A 33 -9.05 8.42 2.10
N LEU A 34 -9.02 7.10 2.29
CA LEU A 34 -9.80 6.13 1.53
C LEU A 34 -10.44 5.13 2.48
N PRO A 35 -11.74 4.83 2.35
CA PRO A 35 -12.41 3.86 3.21
C PRO A 35 -11.95 2.43 2.90
N GLY A 36 -11.75 1.64 3.95
CA GLY A 36 -11.56 0.20 3.85
C GLY A 36 -10.24 -0.25 3.21
N VAL A 37 -9.16 0.54 3.36
CA VAL A 37 -7.82 0.12 2.96
C VAL A 37 -7.38 -1.09 3.79
N ARG A 38 -6.86 -2.11 3.12
CA ARG A 38 -6.42 -3.35 3.76
C ARG A 38 -4.92 -3.56 3.60
N ALA A 39 -4.21 -3.69 4.71
CA ALA A 39 -2.84 -4.21 4.69
C ALA A 39 -2.89 -5.73 4.53
N MET A 40 -2.23 -6.25 3.49
CA MET A 40 -2.09 -7.68 3.28
C MET A 40 -0.78 -8.16 3.91
N THR A 41 -0.86 -9.23 4.66
CA THR A 41 0.29 -9.79 5.39
C THR A 41 0.42 -11.29 5.10
N ALA A 42 1.64 -11.80 5.22
CA ALA A 42 1.89 -13.24 5.18
C ALA A 42 1.96 -13.86 6.60
N SER A 43 1.69 -13.05 7.64
CA SER A 43 1.69 -13.46 9.04
C SER A 43 0.37 -13.00 9.70
N GLY A 44 -0.17 -13.84 10.56
CA GLY A 44 -1.44 -13.57 11.22
C GLY A 44 -2.42 -14.75 11.07
N PRO A 45 -3.67 -14.57 11.48
CA PRO A 45 -4.66 -15.64 11.45
C PRO A 45 -5.13 -16.02 10.03
N LEU A 46 -4.96 -15.14 9.04
CA LEU A 46 -5.27 -15.42 7.64
C LEU A 46 -3.99 -15.52 6.84
N PHE A 47 -3.81 -16.61 6.12
CA PHE A 47 -2.75 -16.74 5.14
C PHE A 47 -2.93 -15.77 3.97
N LEU A 48 -1.87 -15.47 3.23
CA LEU A 48 -1.94 -14.55 2.11
C LEU A 48 -2.95 -15.04 1.06
N GLU A 49 -2.99 -16.34 0.81
CA GLU A 49 -3.88 -16.99 -0.14
C GLU A 49 -5.36 -16.79 0.22
N ASP A 50 -5.72 -16.86 1.50
CA ASP A 50 -7.08 -16.62 1.96
C ASP A 50 -7.53 -15.18 1.72
N GLN A 51 -6.60 -14.22 1.77
CA GLN A 51 -6.88 -12.81 1.51
C GLN A 51 -7.14 -12.53 0.02
N LEU A 52 -6.83 -13.47 -0.88
CA LEU A 52 -7.03 -13.35 -2.32
C LEU A 52 -8.35 -13.97 -2.84
N LEU A 53 -9.13 -14.64 -1.97
CA LEU A 53 -10.30 -15.42 -2.39
C LEU A 53 -11.41 -14.58 -3.02
N TRP A 54 -11.65 -13.35 -2.50
CA TRP A 54 -12.79 -12.51 -2.85
C TRP A 54 -12.42 -11.28 -3.70
N LEU A 55 -11.33 -11.39 -4.47
CA LEU A 55 -10.88 -10.33 -5.36
C LEU A 55 -11.74 -10.27 -6.63
N ASP A 56 -11.96 -9.04 -7.11
CA ASP A 56 -12.62 -8.74 -8.38
C ASP A 56 -12.02 -7.48 -9.06
N GLU A 57 -12.66 -6.98 -10.10
CA GLU A 57 -12.18 -5.84 -10.89
C GLU A 57 -12.19 -4.50 -10.12
N GLN A 58 -12.84 -4.42 -8.95
CA GLN A 58 -12.83 -3.21 -8.12
C GLN A 58 -11.60 -3.15 -7.20
N ASP A 59 -10.85 -4.26 -7.09
CA ASP A 59 -9.68 -4.32 -6.22
C ASP A 59 -8.45 -3.68 -6.86
N VAL A 60 -7.76 -2.88 -6.07
CA VAL A 60 -6.51 -2.22 -6.47
C VAL A 60 -5.42 -2.61 -5.50
N LEU A 61 -4.38 -3.24 -6.01
CA LEU A 61 -3.19 -3.58 -5.25
C LEU A 61 -2.12 -2.50 -5.39
N LEU A 62 -1.63 -1.99 -4.27
CA LEU A 62 -0.36 -1.29 -4.16
C LEU A 62 0.66 -2.26 -3.56
N ALA A 63 1.54 -2.79 -4.39
CA ALA A 63 2.53 -3.78 -3.97
C ALA A 63 3.93 -3.19 -3.87
N PHE A 64 4.68 -3.61 -2.87
CA PHE A 64 6.10 -3.30 -2.66
C PHE A 64 6.90 -4.59 -2.73
N THR A 65 7.83 -4.68 -3.66
CA THR A 65 8.75 -5.82 -3.77
C THR A 65 10.10 -5.35 -4.29
N PHE A 66 11.16 -5.77 -3.62
CA PHE A 66 12.54 -5.40 -3.92
C PHE A 66 13.39 -6.66 -3.95
N ARG A 67 14.59 -6.57 -4.45
CA ARG A 67 15.56 -7.65 -4.42
C ARG A 67 15.83 -8.04 -2.90
N ARG A 68 15.78 -9.27 -2.50
CA ARG A 68 15.44 -10.49 -3.23
C ARG A 68 13.91 -10.65 -3.28
N TYR A 69 13.36 -10.68 -4.47
CA TYR A 69 11.91 -10.67 -4.71
C TYR A 69 11.21 -11.85 -4.05
N SER A 70 10.09 -11.58 -3.40
CA SER A 70 9.23 -12.59 -2.80
C SER A 70 8.38 -13.29 -3.86
N VAL A 71 8.43 -14.62 -3.92
CA VAL A 71 7.57 -15.43 -4.77
C VAL A 71 6.09 -15.22 -4.41
N ALA A 72 5.77 -15.19 -3.12
CA ALA A 72 4.40 -14.96 -2.65
C ALA A 72 3.86 -13.58 -3.07
N ALA A 73 4.72 -12.52 -3.07
CA ALA A 73 4.30 -11.22 -3.57
C ALA A 73 4.06 -11.23 -5.09
N ALA A 74 4.88 -11.93 -5.87
CA ALA A 74 4.69 -12.07 -7.31
C ALA A 74 3.41 -12.86 -7.62
N MET A 75 3.14 -13.95 -6.89
CA MET A 75 1.91 -14.72 -6.99
C MET A 75 0.68 -13.87 -6.71
N ALA A 76 0.67 -13.08 -5.62
CA ALA A 76 -0.44 -12.20 -5.30
C ALA A 76 -0.71 -11.18 -6.42
N VAL A 77 0.33 -10.58 -7.00
CA VAL A 77 0.21 -9.68 -8.16
C VAL A 77 -0.45 -10.39 -9.35
N THR A 78 -0.06 -11.64 -9.64
CA THR A 78 -0.66 -12.44 -10.72
C THR A 78 -2.14 -12.69 -10.46
N VAL A 79 -2.51 -13.12 -9.24
CA VAL A 79 -3.91 -13.37 -8.88
C VAL A 79 -4.77 -12.11 -9.01
N PHE A 80 -4.26 -10.95 -8.55
CA PHE A 80 -4.98 -9.67 -8.74
C PHE A 80 -5.27 -9.39 -10.22
N ARG A 81 -4.28 -9.65 -11.09
CA ARG A 81 -4.45 -9.47 -12.54
C ARG A 81 -5.49 -10.43 -13.13
N GLU A 82 -5.43 -11.69 -12.79
CA GLU A 82 -6.33 -12.74 -13.27
C GLU A 82 -7.78 -12.49 -12.83
N ARG A 83 -7.99 -11.92 -11.65
CA ARG A 83 -9.30 -11.52 -11.13
C ARG A 83 -9.81 -10.16 -11.67
N GLY A 84 -9.09 -9.54 -12.61
CA GLY A 84 -9.46 -8.25 -13.20
C GLY A 84 -9.04 -7.02 -12.39
N GLY A 85 -8.47 -7.21 -11.20
CA GLY A 85 -7.98 -6.16 -10.33
C GLY A 85 -6.84 -5.35 -10.96
N LYS A 86 -6.57 -4.17 -10.41
CA LYS A 86 -5.52 -3.28 -10.88
C LYS A 86 -4.32 -3.32 -9.97
N VAL A 87 -3.11 -3.25 -10.55
CA VAL A 87 -1.86 -3.34 -9.80
C VAL A 87 -0.98 -2.13 -10.05
N VAL A 88 -0.54 -1.50 -8.97
CA VAL A 88 0.53 -0.51 -8.92
C VAL A 88 1.68 -1.15 -8.14
N LEU A 89 2.83 -1.26 -8.77
CA LEU A 89 4.01 -1.89 -8.18
C LEU A 89 5.09 -0.84 -7.91
N VAL A 90 5.64 -0.86 -6.70
CA VAL A 90 6.86 -0.14 -6.33
C VAL A 90 7.98 -1.17 -6.20
N THR A 91 9.03 -1.01 -6.99
CA THR A 91 10.13 -1.99 -7.07
C THR A 91 11.45 -1.30 -7.45
N ASP A 92 12.56 -2.00 -7.30
CA ASP A 92 13.90 -1.51 -7.64
C ASP A 92 14.27 -1.71 -9.11
N SER A 93 13.53 -2.54 -9.86
CA SER A 93 13.84 -2.86 -11.25
C SER A 93 12.59 -3.10 -12.09
N ALA A 94 12.58 -2.59 -13.32
CA ALA A 94 11.55 -2.91 -14.31
C ALA A 94 11.57 -4.39 -14.74
N ALA A 95 12.66 -5.11 -14.49
CA ALA A 95 12.79 -6.56 -14.71
C ALA A 95 12.40 -7.40 -13.49
N ALA A 96 11.83 -6.79 -12.44
CA ALA A 96 11.30 -7.54 -11.30
C ALA A 96 10.21 -8.52 -11.75
N PRO A 97 10.14 -9.75 -11.17
CA PRO A 97 9.19 -10.79 -11.63
C PRO A 97 7.73 -10.34 -11.67
N ALA A 98 7.32 -9.49 -10.74
CA ALA A 98 5.96 -8.95 -10.69
C ALA A 98 5.71 -7.77 -11.65
N ALA A 99 6.76 -7.18 -12.26
CA ALA A 99 6.62 -5.96 -13.05
C ALA A 99 5.81 -6.16 -14.34
N ALA A 100 5.95 -7.30 -15.00
CA ALA A 100 5.22 -7.63 -16.22
C ALA A 100 3.69 -7.71 -16.01
N GLN A 101 3.26 -7.99 -14.79
CA GLN A 101 1.85 -8.10 -14.42
C GLN A 101 1.27 -6.79 -13.85
N ALA A 102 2.10 -5.78 -13.59
CA ALA A 102 1.65 -4.51 -13.05
C ALA A 102 1.08 -3.57 -14.12
N HIS A 103 0.03 -2.81 -13.78
CA HIS A 103 -0.49 -1.75 -14.65
C HIS A 103 0.42 -0.51 -14.64
N HIS A 104 1.04 -0.26 -13.49
CA HIS A 104 2.03 0.81 -13.32
C HIS A 104 3.17 0.31 -12.45
N VAL A 105 4.38 0.60 -12.89
CA VAL A 105 5.61 0.32 -12.13
C VAL A 105 6.25 1.64 -11.74
N LEU A 106 6.53 1.81 -10.46
CA LEU A 106 7.26 2.94 -9.91
C LEU A 106 8.62 2.42 -9.46
N LEU A 107 9.68 3.00 -10.00
CA LEU A 107 11.04 2.53 -9.73
C LEU A 107 11.65 3.30 -8.57
N ALA A 108 12.07 2.57 -7.55
CA ALA A 108 12.75 3.05 -6.36
C ALA A 108 14.06 2.28 -6.16
N ARG A 109 15.18 2.88 -6.44
CA ARG A 109 16.48 2.24 -6.23
C ARG A 109 16.72 1.95 -4.76
N THR A 110 17.23 0.76 -4.46
CA THR A 110 17.53 0.29 -3.11
C THR A 110 19.03 0.19 -2.81
N SER A 111 19.87 0.42 -3.82
CA SER A 111 21.32 0.35 -3.64
C SER A 111 21.81 1.34 -2.56
N SER A 112 22.68 0.86 -1.69
CA SER A 112 23.23 1.58 -0.55
C SER A 112 24.75 1.31 -0.45
N ALA A 113 25.46 2.17 0.25
CA ALA A 113 26.88 1.95 0.60
C ALA A 113 27.05 0.87 1.68
N SER A 114 25.98 0.43 2.32
CA SER A 114 25.97 -0.63 3.33
C SER A 114 25.54 -1.98 2.71
N PRO A 115 25.75 -3.11 3.41
CA PRO A 115 25.24 -4.41 2.97
C PRO A 115 23.72 -4.54 3.02
N PHE A 116 23.03 -3.52 3.53
CA PHE A 116 21.56 -3.48 3.63
C PHE A 116 20.97 -2.58 2.55
N ASP A 117 19.85 -2.98 1.98
CA ASP A 117 19.10 -2.17 1.03
C ASP A 117 18.53 -0.92 1.70
N SER A 118 18.54 0.22 0.98
CA SER A 118 17.91 1.46 1.42
C SER A 118 16.52 1.60 0.81
N HIS A 119 15.52 1.81 1.64
CA HIS A 119 14.15 2.10 1.19
C HIS A 119 13.79 3.59 1.17
N VAL A 120 14.78 4.50 1.29
CA VAL A 120 14.54 5.95 1.28
C VAL A 120 13.84 6.43 0.00
N ALA A 121 14.29 5.95 -1.16
CA ALA A 121 13.64 6.28 -2.43
C ALA A 121 12.19 5.77 -2.50
N ALA A 122 11.93 4.56 -2.01
CA ALA A 122 10.58 4.01 -1.94
C ALA A 122 9.69 4.79 -0.97
N LEU A 123 10.21 5.20 0.19
CA LEU A 123 9.49 6.05 1.14
C LEU A 123 9.18 7.44 0.55
N SER A 124 10.09 8.01 -0.24
CA SER A 124 9.82 9.26 -0.96
C SER A 124 8.67 9.12 -1.97
N ILE A 125 8.60 8.00 -2.69
CA ILE A 125 7.46 7.66 -3.56
C ILE A 125 6.18 7.50 -2.74
N CYS A 126 6.23 6.84 -1.57
CA CYS A 126 5.10 6.73 -0.65
C CYS A 126 4.56 8.10 -0.27
N ASN A 127 5.42 9.01 0.18
CA ASN A 127 5.04 10.37 0.56
C ASN A 127 4.41 11.15 -0.60
N ALA A 128 4.98 11.05 -1.81
CA ALA A 128 4.42 11.68 -2.99
C ALA A 128 3.03 11.12 -3.37
N LEU A 129 2.85 9.80 -3.27
CA LEU A 129 1.55 9.15 -3.51
C LEU A 129 0.52 9.58 -2.48
N LEU A 130 0.88 9.60 -1.20
CA LEU A 130 0.01 10.03 -0.09
C LEU A 130 -0.42 11.48 -0.27
N ALA A 131 0.51 12.39 -0.55
CA ALA A 131 0.20 13.80 -0.81
C ALA A 131 -0.78 13.96 -1.99
N ALA A 132 -0.55 13.22 -3.08
CA ALA A 132 -1.41 13.29 -4.26
C ALA A 132 -2.81 12.66 -4.03
N VAL A 133 -2.91 11.61 -3.21
CA VAL A 133 -4.20 11.03 -2.79
C VAL A 133 -4.93 11.97 -1.85
N ALA A 134 -4.25 12.51 -0.83
CA ALA A 134 -4.80 13.47 0.12
C ALA A 134 -5.37 14.71 -0.58
N LEU A 135 -4.62 15.28 -1.54
CA LEU A 135 -5.09 16.41 -2.34
C LEU A 135 -6.36 16.07 -3.13
N ARG A 136 -6.43 14.87 -3.69
CA ARG A 136 -7.57 14.40 -4.50
C ARG A 136 -8.79 14.04 -3.66
N ARG A 137 -8.59 13.68 -2.39
CA ARG A 137 -9.60 13.26 -1.41
C ARG A 137 -9.70 14.23 -0.22
N LYS A 138 -9.44 15.53 -0.46
CA LYS A 138 -9.33 16.55 0.58
C LYS A 138 -10.56 16.62 1.49
N LYS A 139 -11.76 16.50 0.92
CA LYS A 139 -13.02 16.55 1.70
C LYS A 139 -13.19 15.33 2.60
N GLU A 140 -12.94 14.13 2.03
CA GLU A 140 -13.04 12.88 2.76
C GLU A 140 -11.97 12.79 3.86
N LEU A 141 -10.75 13.25 3.57
CA LEU A 141 -9.68 13.32 4.55
C LEU A 141 -10.04 14.23 5.72
N ALA A 142 -10.53 15.46 5.45
CA ALA A 142 -10.93 16.38 6.50
C ALA A 142 -12.00 15.76 7.42
N ALA A 143 -13.06 15.21 6.86
CA ALA A 143 -14.12 14.54 7.63
C ALA A 143 -13.63 13.30 8.40
N THR A 144 -12.61 12.60 7.89
CA THR A 144 -12.02 11.45 8.59
C THR A 144 -11.15 11.91 9.76
N LEU A 145 -10.37 12.98 9.57
CA LEU A 145 -9.56 13.55 10.66
C LEU A 145 -10.44 14.09 11.79
N GLU A 146 -11.53 14.82 11.50
CA GLU A 146 -12.48 15.28 12.52
C GLU A 146 -13.05 14.12 13.34
N ARG A 147 -13.44 13.02 12.67
CA ARG A 147 -13.89 11.80 13.38
C ARG A 147 -12.77 11.14 14.16
N GLY A 148 -11.56 11.17 13.63
CA GLY A 148 -10.37 10.63 14.29
C GLY A 148 -10.05 11.38 15.57
N GLU A 149 -10.01 12.71 15.54
CA GLU A 149 -9.76 13.54 16.73
C GLU A 149 -10.75 13.23 17.86
N ALA A 150 -12.05 13.14 17.55
CA ALA A 150 -13.06 12.79 18.53
C ALA A 150 -12.83 11.41 19.17
N LEU A 151 -12.35 10.43 18.41
CA LEU A 151 -12.03 9.10 18.93
C LEU A 151 -10.73 9.09 19.73
N TRP A 152 -9.72 9.79 19.27
CA TRP A 152 -8.40 9.84 19.92
C TRP A 152 -8.48 10.59 21.25
N ASP A 153 -9.22 11.68 21.33
CA ASP A 153 -9.49 12.40 22.57
C ASP A 153 -10.26 11.53 23.57
N ALA A 154 -11.31 10.82 23.11
CA ALA A 154 -12.11 9.93 23.95
C ALA A 154 -11.29 8.74 24.49
N GLN A 155 -10.28 8.27 23.74
CA GLN A 155 -9.42 7.16 24.13
C GLN A 155 -8.13 7.59 24.85
N TRP A 156 -7.94 8.89 25.11
CA TRP A 156 -6.71 9.45 25.72
C TRP A 156 -5.42 9.07 24.95
N ILE A 157 -5.54 8.89 23.65
CA ILE A 157 -4.39 8.55 22.80
C ILE A 157 -3.45 9.76 22.68
N HIS A 158 -4.00 10.98 22.77
CA HIS A 158 -3.24 12.22 22.85
C HIS A 158 -3.49 12.90 24.18
N PRO A 159 -2.45 13.45 24.87
CA PRO A 159 -2.67 14.26 26.05
C PRO A 159 -3.47 15.53 25.63
N PRO A 160 -4.38 16.02 26.49
CA PRO A 160 -5.12 17.24 26.19
C PRO A 160 -4.14 18.38 25.90
N ALA A 161 -4.43 19.17 24.88
CA ALA A 161 -3.67 20.36 24.58
C ALA A 161 -3.66 21.28 25.80
N ARG A 162 -2.47 21.65 26.30
CA ARG A 162 -2.32 22.60 27.42
C ARG A 162 -2.56 24.00 26.95
#